data_21d9d0fd42064bf40a4c67b9e4e54c71
#
_entry.id   21d9d0fd42064bf40a4c67b9e4e54c71
#
_cell.length_a   1.000
_cell.length_b   1.000
_cell.length_c   1.000
_cell.angle_alpha   90.00
_cell.angle_beta   90.00
_cell.angle_gamma   90.00
#
_symmetry.space_group_name_H-M   'P 1'
#
loop_
_entity.id
_entity.type
_entity.pdbx_description
1 polymer ?
#
loop_
_entity_poly.entity_id
_entity_poly.type
_entity_poly.pdbx_seq_one_letter_code
_entity_poly.pdbx_strand_id
1 'polypeptide(L)'
;MEETRPFVSWDLVHDFMVDVFVKYGVPEEDARICTDVLLESDRRGIESHGCNRFKPIYLDRIKNGTLLPKTEIEIVKDTPCTVVMDAHNGMGMVASHKMMEMLIEKASKYGMAGGTIFNSTHYGIAGYWTTMAEKAGMIGISGTNARPSVAPTFGVEPMMGTNPLTFTMPTDEEFPFNFDCATSIIQNGKIEFYARQGKDTPAGLVVSKDGGTMTESATILKEMRAGNVALLPLGGLGEETGGYKGYGFTTIVEILSSALAGGPFMKALSGKDENGNNAMYHLGHFFFVINPAFFMGVDTFKKTVGDICRGLRNSTKAPGQERIYTAGEKEYMAWLDRKDKGVPVGESIQKEFIQLRDELGLTQYKFPFEK
;
A
#
# COMPACT_ATOMS: atom_id res chain seq x y z
N MET A 1 -13.53 -20.26 14.22
CA MET A 1 -14.09 -20.73 12.95
C MET A 1 -13.59 -19.76 11.90
N GLU A 2 -12.82 -20.19 10.91
CA GLU A 2 -12.56 -19.38 9.73
C GLU A 2 -13.92 -19.12 9.07
N GLU A 3 -14.27 -17.86 8.92
CA GLU A 3 -15.43 -17.44 8.14
C GLU A 3 -15.27 -17.99 6.73
N THR A 4 -16.12 -18.92 6.32
CA THR A 4 -16.11 -19.45 4.94
C THR A 4 -16.51 -18.32 4.00
N ARG A 5 -15.52 -17.59 3.49
CA ARG A 5 -15.73 -16.50 2.53
C ARG A 5 -15.98 -17.11 1.14
N PRO A 6 -17.09 -16.77 0.49
CA PRO A 6 -17.30 -17.18 -0.90
C PRO A 6 -16.24 -16.54 -1.79
N PHE A 7 -15.81 -17.30 -2.79
CA PHE A 7 -14.97 -16.81 -3.87
C PHE A 7 -15.85 -16.34 -5.04
N VAL A 8 -15.51 -15.21 -5.61
CA VAL A 8 -16.16 -14.64 -6.80
C VAL A 8 -15.14 -14.57 -7.93
N SER A 9 -15.55 -14.92 -9.16
CA SER A 9 -14.67 -14.86 -10.33
C SER A 9 -13.93 -13.53 -10.42
N TRP A 10 -12.63 -13.59 -10.75
CA TRP A 10 -11.79 -12.40 -10.96
C TRP A 10 -12.39 -11.46 -11.99
N ASP A 11 -12.85 -11.97 -13.13
CA ASP A 11 -13.42 -11.18 -14.22
C ASP A 11 -14.71 -10.48 -13.78
N LEU A 12 -15.60 -11.20 -13.06
CA LEU A 12 -16.85 -10.62 -12.58
C LEU A 12 -16.61 -9.45 -11.61
N VAL A 13 -15.66 -9.60 -10.68
CA VAL A 13 -15.32 -8.52 -9.73
C VAL A 13 -14.62 -7.38 -10.45
N HIS A 14 -13.70 -7.69 -11.36
CA HIS A 14 -12.98 -6.71 -12.15
C HIS A 14 -13.95 -5.83 -12.96
N ASP A 15 -14.80 -6.44 -13.77
CA ASP A 15 -15.74 -5.71 -14.63
C ASP A 15 -16.72 -4.88 -13.80
N PHE A 16 -17.21 -5.43 -12.69
CA PHE A 16 -18.06 -4.71 -11.76
C PHE A 16 -17.36 -3.45 -11.19
N MET A 17 -16.13 -3.61 -10.69
CA MET A 17 -15.40 -2.49 -10.08
C MET A 17 -15.06 -1.40 -11.11
N VAL A 18 -14.70 -1.80 -12.34
CA VAL A 18 -14.47 -0.87 -13.46
C VAL A 18 -15.75 -0.06 -13.76
N ASP A 19 -16.88 -0.75 -13.93
CA ASP A 19 -18.16 -0.08 -14.22
C ASP A 19 -18.57 0.88 -13.08
N VAL A 20 -18.35 0.48 -11.82
CA VAL A 20 -18.61 1.35 -10.66
C VAL A 20 -17.71 2.59 -10.70
N PHE A 21 -16.39 2.46 -10.94
CA PHE A 21 -15.50 3.61 -11.07
C PHE A 21 -15.94 4.54 -12.19
N VAL A 22 -16.32 4.00 -13.35
CA VAL A 22 -16.82 4.79 -14.47
C VAL A 22 -18.10 5.55 -14.09
N LYS A 23 -19.03 4.93 -13.36
CA LYS A 23 -20.22 5.62 -12.82
C LYS A 23 -19.89 6.75 -11.84
N TYR A 24 -18.75 6.67 -11.14
CA TYR A 24 -18.23 7.73 -10.29
C TYR A 24 -17.43 8.81 -11.05
N GLY A 25 -17.34 8.71 -12.37
CA GLY A 25 -16.69 9.70 -13.24
C GLY A 25 -15.21 9.45 -13.50
N VAL A 26 -14.68 8.27 -13.12
CA VAL A 26 -13.31 7.87 -13.47
C VAL A 26 -13.29 7.45 -14.95
N PRO A 27 -12.35 7.93 -15.77
CA PRO A 27 -12.17 7.46 -17.14
C PRO A 27 -11.95 5.95 -17.18
N GLU A 28 -12.46 5.26 -18.21
CA GLU A 28 -12.45 3.78 -18.25
C GLU A 28 -11.04 3.18 -18.14
N GLU A 29 -10.06 3.74 -18.84
CA GLU A 29 -8.66 3.29 -18.76
C GLU A 29 -8.10 3.46 -17.34
N ASP A 30 -8.34 4.59 -16.70
CA ASP A 30 -7.96 4.86 -15.30
C ASP A 30 -8.68 3.91 -14.33
N ALA A 31 -9.96 3.62 -14.59
CA ALA A 31 -10.75 2.67 -13.79
C ALA A 31 -10.17 1.26 -13.84
N ARG A 32 -9.70 0.81 -15.01
CA ARG A 32 -9.02 -0.49 -15.18
C ARG A 32 -7.71 -0.54 -14.38
N ILE A 33 -6.86 0.49 -14.50
CA ILE A 33 -5.62 0.58 -13.71
C ILE A 33 -5.92 0.49 -12.22
N CYS A 34 -6.89 1.26 -11.73
CA CYS A 34 -7.25 1.26 -10.31
C CYS A 34 -7.79 -0.09 -9.83
N THR A 35 -8.61 -0.73 -10.64
CA THR A 35 -9.17 -2.05 -10.35
C THR A 35 -8.09 -3.12 -10.31
N ASP A 36 -7.17 -3.12 -11.27
CA ASP A 36 -6.04 -4.06 -11.31
C ASP A 36 -5.16 -3.96 -10.06
N VAL A 37 -4.86 -2.76 -9.59
CA VAL A 37 -4.08 -2.55 -8.36
C VAL A 37 -4.79 -3.12 -7.14
N LEU A 38 -6.10 -2.89 -7.02
CA LEU A 38 -6.89 -3.40 -5.89
C LEU A 38 -7.02 -4.93 -5.92
N LEU A 39 -7.29 -5.50 -7.08
CA LEU A 39 -7.40 -6.96 -7.23
C LEU A 39 -6.05 -7.65 -7.08
N GLU A 40 -4.95 -7.03 -7.50
CA GLU A 40 -3.62 -7.58 -7.25
C GLU A 40 -3.31 -7.67 -5.75
N SER A 41 -3.81 -6.73 -4.96
CA SER A 41 -3.73 -6.80 -3.50
C SER A 41 -4.45 -8.03 -2.95
N ASP A 42 -5.67 -8.29 -3.42
CA ASP A 42 -6.42 -9.50 -3.02
C ASP A 42 -5.76 -10.79 -3.52
N ARG A 43 -5.18 -10.79 -4.73
CA ARG A 43 -4.42 -11.94 -5.27
C ARG A 43 -3.26 -12.32 -4.38
N ARG A 44 -2.54 -11.32 -3.85
CA ARG A 44 -1.38 -11.51 -2.96
C ARG A 44 -1.76 -11.80 -1.50
N GLY A 45 -3.04 -11.90 -1.16
CA GLY A 45 -3.47 -12.10 0.21
C GLY A 45 -3.40 -10.85 1.10
N ILE A 46 -3.18 -9.67 0.50
CA ILE A 46 -3.12 -8.38 1.20
C ILE A 46 -4.50 -7.72 1.19
N GLU A 47 -5.51 -8.43 1.66
CA GLU A 47 -6.91 -7.99 1.61
C GLU A 47 -7.19 -6.64 2.30
N SER A 48 -6.30 -6.21 3.17
CA SER A 48 -6.37 -4.88 3.80
C SER A 48 -6.30 -3.72 2.81
N HIS A 49 -5.83 -3.96 1.57
CA HIS A 49 -5.63 -2.97 0.52
C HIS A 49 -6.31 -3.33 -0.81
N GLY A 50 -7.11 -4.40 -0.84
CA GLY A 50 -7.90 -4.85 -1.98
C GLY A 50 -9.33 -4.28 -1.99
N CYS A 51 -10.30 -5.12 -2.28
CA CYS A 51 -11.73 -4.76 -2.32
C CYS A 51 -12.23 -4.03 -1.06
N ASN A 52 -11.62 -4.31 0.09
CA ASN A 52 -11.90 -3.60 1.36
C ASN A 52 -11.64 -2.07 1.28
N ARG A 53 -10.84 -1.59 0.34
CA ARG A 53 -10.54 -0.16 0.17
C ARG A 53 -11.35 0.50 -0.93
N PHE A 54 -11.99 -0.29 -1.78
CA PHE A 54 -12.73 0.19 -2.94
C PHE A 54 -13.72 1.30 -2.57
N LYS A 55 -14.68 1.01 -1.70
CA LYS A 55 -15.67 2.01 -1.29
C LYS A 55 -15.08 3.08 -0.36
N PRO A 56 -14.50 2.75 0.82
CA PRO A 56 -14.18 3.78 1.83
C PRO A 56 -13.03 4.71 1.44
N ILE A 57 -12.08 4.26 0.60
CA ILE A 57 -10.91 5.05 0.23
C ILE A 57 -11.08 5.74 -1.11
N TYR A 58 -11.79 5.14 -2.06
CA TYR A 58 -11.92 5.71 -3.40
C TYR A 58 -13.30 6.31 -3.62
N LEU A 59 -14.36 5.51 -3.57
CA LEU A 59 -15.70 6.00 -3.92
C LEU A 59 -16.22 7.05 -2.94
N ASP A 60 -16.08 6.82 -1.64
CA ASP A 60 -16.53 7.78 -0.63
C ASP A 60 -15.72 9.09 -0.68
N ARG A 61 -14.42 9.02 -1.02
CA ARG A 61 -13.58 10.23 -1.20
C ARG A 61 -13.92 10.98 -2.48
N ILE A 62 -14.23 10.31 -3.58
CA ILE A 62 -14.75 10.96 -4.78
C ILE A 62 -16.08 11.66 -4.45
N LYS A 63 -16.99 10.95 -3.78
CA LYS A 63 -18.32 11.49 -3.41
C LYS A 63 -18.25 12.72 -2.51
N ASN A 64 -17.27 12.78 -1.60
CA ASN A 64 -17.10 13.91 -0.67
C ASN A 64 -16.10 14.98 -1.18
N GLY A 65 -15.58 14.85 -2.40
CA GLY A 65 -14.72 15.83 -3.04
C GLY A 65 -13.27 15.89 -2.54
N THR A 66 -12.82 14.87 -1.78
CA THR A 66 -11.43 14.78 -1.29
C THR A 66 -10.50 13.96 -2.20
N LEU A 67 -11.01 13.47 -3.31
CA LEU A 67 -10.31 12.78 -4.39
C LEU A 67 -11.00 13.12 -5.70
N LEU A 68 -10.23 13.52 -6.70
CA LEU A 68 -10.77 13.83 -8.02
C LEU A 68 -10.82 12.55 -8.89
N PRO A 69 -11.98 12.23 -9.51
CA PRO A 69 -12.11 11.00 -10.30
C PRO A 69 -11.30 11.05 -11.60
N LYS A 70 -11.16 12.21 -12.22
CA LYS A 70 -10.33 12.41 -13.40
C LYS A 70 -8.93 12.83 -12.95
N THR A 71 -7.92 12.06 -13.33
CA THR A 71 -6.53 12.33 -12.99
C THR A 71 -5.91 13.23 -14.04
N GLU A 72 -5.59 14.45 -13.67
CA GLU A 72 -4.77 15.35 -14.49
C GLU A 72 -3.33 15.24 -14.02
N ILE A 73 -2.43 14.88 -14.94
CA ILE A 73 -1.01 14.72 -14.64
C ILE A 73 -0.23 15.85 -15.28
N GLU A 74 0.45 16.64 -14.46
CA GLU A 74 1.39 17.65 -14.90
C GLU A 74 2.83 17.16 -14.70
N ILE A 75 3.62 17.13 -15.77
CA ILE A 75 5.07 16.87 -15.68
C ILE A 75 5.75 18.19 -15.36
N VAL A 76 6.01 18.42 -14.08
CA VAL A 76 6.64 19.67 -13.58
C VAL A 76 8.12 19.74 -13.98
N LYS A 77 8.80 18.58 -13.96
CA LYS A 77 10.19 18.48 -14.35
C LYS A 77 10.47 17.12 -14.95
N ASP A 78 11.16 17.14 -16.08
CA ASP A 78 11.64 15.93 -16.78
C ASP A 78 13.11 16.10 -17.17
N THR A 79 13.93 15.15 -16.71
CA THR A 79 15.36 15.09 -17.03
C THR A 79 15.70 13.68 -17.59
N PRO A 80 16.92 13.43 -18.09
CA PRO A 80 17.27 12.09 -18.54
C PRO A 80 16.99 10.98 -17.51
N CYS A 81 17.20 11.24 -16.21
CA CYS A 81 17.11 10.23 -15.15
C CYS A 81 16.08 10.55 -14.06
N THR A 82 15.40 11.70 -14.10
CA THR A 82 14.45 12.06 -13.05
C THR A 82 13.14 12.64 -13.60
N VAL A 83 12.05 12.46 -12.85
CA VAL A 83 10.73 13.01 -13.16
C VAL A 83 10.07 13.56 -11.88
N VAL A 84 9.45 14.74 -11.98
CA VAL A 84 8.58 15.31 -10.94
C VAL A 84 7.19 15.52 -11.54
N MET A 85 6.16 14.98 -10.89
CA MET A 85 4.76 15.09 -11.32
C MET A 85 3.90 15.76 -10.24
N ASP A 86 2.98 16.63 -10.68
CA ASP A 86 1.79 17.00 -9.91
C ASP A 86 0.60 16.14 -10.38
N ALA A 87 -0.06 15.47 -9.44
CA ALA A 87 -1.23 14.64 -9.72
C ALA A 87 -2.56 15.38 -9.49
N HIS A 88 -2.52 16.66 -9.13
CA HIS A 88 -3.70 17.54 -8.93
C HIS A 88 -4.82 16.88 -8.10
N ASN A 89 -4.46 16.05 -7.10
CA ASN A 89 -5.36 15.27 -6.22
C ASN A 89 -6.25 14.25 -6.95
N GLY A 90 -5.83 13.79 -8.13
CA GLY A 90 -6.43 12.67 -8.84
C GLY A 90 -6.10 11.32 -8.22
N MET A 91 -6.38 10.25 -8.96
CA MET A 91 -6.15 8.87 -8.54
C MET A 91 -4.65 8.58 -8.43
N GLY A 92 -4.15 8.36 -7.21
CA GLY A 92 -2.73 8.06 -6.98
C GLY A 92 -2.23 6.83 -7.73
N MET A 93 -3.12 5.86 -8.00
CA MET A 93 -2.82 4.68 -8.79
C MET A 93 -2.51 5.04 -10.25
N VAL A 94 -3.28 5.93 -10.86
CA VAL A 94 -3.09 6.37 -12.26
C VAL A 94 -1.77 7.14 -12.41
N ALA A 95 -1.52 8.10 -11.52
CA ALA A 95 -0.27 8.87 -11.54
C ALA A 95 0.96 7.97 -11.32
N SER A 96 0.87 6.99 -10.41
CA SER A 96 1.95 6.04 -10.14
C SER A 96 2.21 5.09 -11.31
N HIS A 97 1.16 4.64 -12.00
CA HIS A 97 1.30 3.83 -13.21
C HIS A 97 2.12 4.58 -14.27
N LYS A 98 1.71 5.82 -14.56
CA LYS A 98 2.41 6.67 -15.52
C LYS A 98 3.86 6.95 -15.12
N MET A 99 4.10 7.24 -13.85
CA MET A 99 5.46 7.42 -13.33
C MET A 99 6.32 6.19 -13.57
N MET A 100 5.84 5.01 -13.23
CA MET A 100 6.62 3.78 -13.38
C MET A 100 6.92 3.45 -14.84
N GLU A 101 5.99 3.68 -15.79
CA GLU A 101 6.27 3.55 -17.22
C GLU A 101 7.46 4.43 -17.66
N MET A 102 7.43 5.72 -17.27
CA MET A 102 8.49 6.66 -17.62
C MET A 102 9.84 6.27 -16.99
N LEU A 103 9.85 5.83 -15.72
CA LEU A 103 11.09 5.47 -15.03
C LEU A 103 11.70 4.18 -15.57
N ILE A 104 10.90 3.18 -15.93
CA ILE A 104 11.37 1.95 -16.57
C ILE A 104 12.00 2.26 -17.93
N GLU A 105 11.36 3.12 -18.74
CA GLU A 105 11.94 3.57 -20.00
C GLU A 105 13.27 4.31 -19.82
N LYS A 106 13.34 5.24 -18.84
CA LYS A 106 14.59 5.97 -18.54
C LYS A 106 15.69 5.04 -18.01
N ALA A 107 15.36 4.13 -17.09
CA ALA A 107 16.33 3.19 -16.53
C ALA A 107 16.84 2.19 -17.59
N SER A 108 16.03 1.87 -18.61
CA SER A 108 16.50 1.05 -19.74
C SER A 108 17.60 1.75 -20.57
N LYS A 109 17.60 3.08 -20.61
CA LYS A 109 18.55 3.90 -21.37
C LYS A 109 19.76 4.32 -20.56
N TYR A 110 19.56 4.65 -19.28
CA TYR A 110 20.56 5.32 -18.44
C TYR A 110 21.02 4.49 -17.23
N GLY A 111 20.47 3.29 -17.05
CA GLY A 111 20.80 2.37 -15.96
C GLY A 111 20.05 2.61 -14.67
N MET A 112 19.65 3.84 -14.39
CA MET A 112 18.87 4.20 -13.20
C MET A 112 17.95 5.37 -13.51
N ALA A 113 16.78 5.40 -12.84
CA ALA A 113 15.89 6.55 -12.86
C ALA A 113 15.17 6.71 -11.54
N GLY A 114 14.82 7.95 -11.19
CA GLY A 114 14.04 8.28 -10.00
C GLY A 114 12.92 9.27 -10.30
N GLY A 115 11.80 9.15 -9.59
CA GLY A 115 10.69 10.08 -9.76
C GLY A 115 9.93 10.31 -8.47
N THR A 116 9.22 11.43 -8.42
CA THR A 116 8.39 11.79 -7.28
C THR A 116 7.09 12.43 -7.77
N ILE A 117 6.02 12.15 -7.02
CA ILE A 117 4.68 12.68 -7.26
C ILE A 117 4.26 13.42 -6.02
N PHE A 118 3.64 14.58 -6.17
CA PHE A 118 2.99 15.34 -5.09
C PHE A 118 1.54 15.66 -5.45
N ASN A 119 0.78 16.22 -4.52
CA ASN A 119 -0.67 16.41 -4.65
C ASN A 119 -1.37 15.15 -5.16
N SER A 120 -1.04 14.01 -4.58
CA SER A 120 -1.60 12.71 -4.94
C SER A 120 -2.58 12.21 -3.87
N THR A 121 -3.09 11.01 -4.08
CA THR A 121 -3.99 10.32 -3.17
C THR A 121 -3.48 8.89 -2.93
N HIS A 122 -4.23 8.06 -2.20
CA HIS A 122 -3.85 6.67 -1.94
C HIS A 122 -3.57 5.92 -3.25
N TYR A 123 -2.46 5.16 -3.31
CA TYR A 123 -1.98 4.51 -4.54
C TYR A 123 -2.01 2.97 -4.51
N GLY A 124 -2.79 2.37 -3.59
CA GLY A 124 -2.87 0.92 -3.44
C GLY A 124 -1.69 0.35 -2.63
N ILE A 125 -1.32 -0.90 -2.90
CA ILE A 125 -0.12 -1.53 -2.34
C ILE A 125 1.14 -1.02 -3.03
N ALA A 126 2.16 -0.67 -2.25
CA ALA A 126 3.40 -0.12 -2.78
C ALA A 126 4.16 -1.14 -3.66
N GLY A 127 4.08 -2.42 -3.31
CA GLY A 127 4.69 -3.51 -4.06
C GLY A 127 4.13 -3.74 -5.46
N TYR A 128 2.98 -3.18 -5.81
CA TYR A 128 2.48 -3.21 -7.18
C TYR A 128 3.42 -2.46 -8.13
N TRP A 129 3.81 -1.27 -7.74
CA TRP A 129 4.64 -0.38 -8.56
C TRP A 129 6.04 -0.93 -8.76
N THR A 130 6.66 -1.42 -7.71
CA THR A 130 7.99 -2.02 -7.78
C THR A 130 8.02 -3.32 -8.57
N THR A 131 6.91 -4.06 -8.62
CA THR A 131 6.75 -5.24 -9.47
C THR A 131 6.68 -4.87 -10.97
N MET A 132 6.24 -3.66 -11.34
CA MET A 132 6.34 -3.23 -12.74
C MET A 132 7.80 -3.17 -13.22
N ALA A 133 8.71 -2.64 -12.38
CA ALA A 133 10.16 -2.66 -12.68
C ALA A 133 10.73 -4.08 -12.72
N GLU A 134 10.30 -4.94 -11.78
CA GLU A 134 10.74 -6.34 -11.71
C GLU A 134 10.35 -7.12 -12.99
N LYS A 135 9.13 -6.95 -13.49
CA LYS A 135 8.67 -7.55 -14.75
C LYS A 135 9.52 -7.11 -15.96
N ALA A 136 10.15 -5.94 -15.87
CA ALA A 136 11.14 -5.47 -16.86
C ALA A 136 12.58 -5.94 -16.55
N GLY A 137 12.78 -6.83 -15.58
CA GLY A 137 14.09 -7.33 -15.15
C GLY A 137 14.91 -6.35 -14.32
N MET A 138 14.27 -5.33 -13.74
CA MET A 138 14.88 -4.24 -12.99
C MET A 138 14.51 -4.28 -11.52
N ILE A 139 15.28 -3.60 -10.68
CA ILE A 139 14.95 -3.38 -9.26
C ILE A 139 14.00 -2.22 -9.17
N GLY A 140 12.91 -2.38 -8.43
CA GLY A 140 11.98 -1.31 -8.07
C GLY A 140 12.10 -0.94 -6.59
N ILE A 141 12.07 0.35 -6.29
CA ILE A 141 11.98 0.90 -4.93
C ILE A 141 10.87 1.95 -4.92
N SER A 142 9.99 1.90 -3.93
CA SER A 142 8.90 2.88 -3.80
C SER A 142 8.55 3.11 -2.34
N GLY A 143 7.98 4.26 -2.07
CA GLY A 143 7.35 4.58 -0.81
C GLY A 143 6.38 5.74 -0.96
N THR A 144 5.55 5.92 0.05
CA THR A 144 4.58 7.00 0.12
C THR A 144 4.44 7.49 1.54
N ASN A 145 4.28 8.79 1.72
CA ASN A 145 3.79 9.29 3.00
C ASN A 145 2.28 9.02 3.12
N ALA A 146 1.76 9.16 4.32
CA ALA A 146 0.35 8.90 4.59
C ALA A 146 -0.16 9.82 5.70
N ARG A 147 -1.48 9.80 5.91
CA ARG A 147 -2.11 10.54 7.00
C ARG A 147 -1.42 10.26 8.35
N PRO A 148 -1.15 11.29 9.17
CA PRO A 148 -0.49 11.16 10.47
C PRO A 148 -1.16 10.13 11.37
N SER A 149 -0.39 9.15 11.84
CA SER A 149 -0.83 8.07 12.72
C SER A 149 0.30 7.53 13.60
N VAL A 150 1.55 7.81 13.27
CA VAL A 150 2.76 7.30 13.93
C VAL A 150 3.44 8.42 14.69
N ALA A 151 3.77 8.18 15.95
CA ALA A 151 4.56 9.10 16.78
C ALA A 151 6.08 8.90 16.50
N PRO A 152 6.89 9.97 16.57
CA PRO A 152 8.34 9.83 16.58
C PRO A 152 8.80 9.12 17.86
N THR A 153 9.99 8.52 17.86
CA THR A 153 10.58 7.95 19.08
C THR A 153 10.67 9.04 20.16
N PHE A 154 10.24 8.71 21.39
CA PHE A 154 10.04 9.60 22.53
C PHE A 154 8.91 10.64 22.39
N GLY A 155 8.20 10.65 21.27
CA GLY A 155 7.00 11.49 21.10
C GLY A 155 5.72 10.69 21.37
N VAL A 156 4.63 11.41 21.57
CA VAL A 156 3.29 10.82 21.79
C VAL A 156 2.28 11.30 20.75
N GLU A 157 2.68 12.26 19.92
CA GLU A 157 1.82 12.89 18.93
C GLU A 157 1.94 12.17 17.56
N PRO A 158 0.83 11.84 16.91
CA PRO A 158 0.88 11.29 15.54
C PRO A 158 1.36 12.37 14.58
N MET A 159 2.60 12.24 14.09
CA MET A 159 3.24 13.21 13.21
C MET A 159 3.40 12.69 11.78
N MET A 160 3.70 11.41 11.60
CA MET A 160 3.93 10.79 10.30
C MET A 160 2.90 9.71 10.03
N GLY A 161 2.74 9.31 8.77
CA GLY A 161 1.91 8.18 8.39
C GLY A 161 2.58 6.83 8.69
N THR A 162 1.94 5.75 8.28
CA THR A 162 2.55 4.40 8.30
C THR A 162 3.67 4.23 7.28
N ASN A 163 3.80 5.16 6.37
CA ASN A 163 4.90 5.41 5.45
C ASN A 163 5.55 4.13 4.91
N PRO A 164 4.84 3.34 4.07
CA PRO A 164 5.37 2.09 3.56
C PRO A 164 6.62 2.30 2.71
N LEU A 165 7.53 1.33 2.81
CA LEU A 165 8.75 1.24 2.02
C LEU A 165 8.81 -0.12 1.36
N THR A 166 9.07 -0.13 0.06
CA THR A 166 9.02 -1.33 -0.77
C THR A 166 10.26 -1.49 -1.62
N PHE A 167 10.74 -2.73 -1.69
CA PHE A 167 11.79 -3.16 -2.59
C PHE A 167 11.34 -4.42 -3.32
N THR A 168 11.39 -4.42 -4.65
CA THR A 168 11.22 -5.64 -5.44
C THR A 168 12.44 -5.88 -6.30
N MET A 169 12.95 -7.09 -6.23
CA MET A 169 14.16 -7.53 -6.95
C MET A 169 13.86 -8.81 -7.72
N PRO A 170 14.20 -8.89 -9.02
CA PRO A 170 14.03 -10.11 -9.79
C PRO A 170 14.95 -11.22 -9.28
N THR A 171 14.45 -12.45 -9.29
CA THR A 171 15.18 -13.67 -8.91
C THR A 171 15.23 -14.66 -10.09
N ASP A 172 15.96 -15.75 -9.94
CA ASP A 172 15.92 -16.92 -10.82
C ASP A 172 14.86 -17.96 -10.38
N GLU A 173 13.96 -17.56 -9.46
CA GLU A 173 12.86 -18.38 -8.95
C GLU A 173 11.52 -17.95 -9.59
N GLU A 174 10.45 -18.67 -9.27
CA GLU A 174 9.09 -18.40 -9.79
C GLU A 174 8.47 -17.11 -9.24
N PHE A 175 9.07 -16.52 -8.21
CA PHE A 175 8.61 -15.28 -7.58
C PHE A 175 9.79 -14.37 -7.25
N PRO A 176 9.60 -13.05 -7.28
CA PRO A 176 10.63 -12.09 -6.92
C PRO A 176 10.85 -12.03 -5.39
N PHE A 177 11.99 -11.50 -4.97
CA PHE A 177 12.08 -10.94 -3.63
C PHE A 177 11.25 -9.66 -3.61
N ASN A 178 10.14 -9.65 -2.88
CA ASN A 178 9.24 -8.51 -2.77
C ASN A 178 9.02 -8.16 -1.30
N PHE A 179 9.75 -7.15 -0.82
CA PHE A 179 9.60 -6.61 0.52
C PHE A 179 8.71 -5.38 0.48
N ASP A 180 7.47 -5.50 0.93
CA ASP A 180 6.46 -4.43 0.98
C ASP A 180 5.89 -4.33 2.38
N CYS A 181 6.28 -3.30 3.13
CA CYS A 181 5.81 -3.14 4.50
C CYS A 181 5.64 -1.68 4.91
N ALA A 182 4.70 -1.43 5.84
CA ALA A 182 4.69 -0.21 6.61
C ALA A 182 5.96 -0.08 7.46
N THR A 183 6.41 1.14 7.71
CA THR A 183 7.50 1.42 8.66
C THR A 183 6.99 1.62 10.10
N SER A 184 5.67 1.56 10.31
CA SER A 184 5.05 1.38 11.62
C SER A 184 5.10 -0.07 12.07
N ILE A 185 5.18 -0.30 13.39
CA ILE A 185 5.24 -1.66 13.96
C ILE A 185 3.94 -2.45 13.78
N ILE A 186 2.82 -1.73 13.70
CA ILE A 186 1.48 -2.28 13.46
C ILE A 186 0.68 -1.30 12.60
N GLN A 187 -0.39 -1.77 11.98
CA GLN A 187 -1.35 -0.98 11.20
C GLN A 187 -2.72 -0.98 11.86
N ASN A 188 -3.52 0.08 11.63
CA ASN A 188 -4.89 0.18 12.13
C ASN A 188 -5.74 -1.06 11.82
N GLY A 189 -5.66 -1.57 10.60
CA GLY A 189 -6.40 -2.76 10.19
C GLY A 189 -6.11 -4.01 11.03
N LYS A 190 -4.90 -4.14 11.58
CA LYS A 190 -4.57 -5.24 12.49
C LYS A 190 -5.19 -5.05 13.87
N ILE A 191 -5.24 -3.81 14.37
CA ILE A 191 -5.92 -3.49 15.63
C ILE A 191 -7.43 -3.68 15.49
N GLU A 192 -8.02 -3.27 14.35
CA GLU A 192 -9.42 -3.54 14.01
C GLU A 192 -9.74 -5.03 13.99
N PHE A 193 -8.82 -5.83 13.45
CA PHE A 193 -8.96 -7.30 13.45
C PHE A 193 -8.95 -7.87 14.87
N TYR A 194 -8.05 -7.42 15.73
CA TYR A 194 -8.03 -7.82 17.14
C TYR A 194 -9.31 -7.41 17.85
N ALA A 195 -9.76 -6.16 17.68
CA ALA A 195 -11.02 -5.67 18.30
C ALA A 195 -12.24 -6.49 17.89
N ARG A 196 -12.36 -6.85 16.61
CA ARG A 196 -13.45 -7.73 16.12
C ARG A 196 -13.42 -9.13 16.72
N GLN A 197 -12.25 -9.62 17.09
CA GLN A 197 -12.09 -10.92 17.76
C GLN A 197 -12.17 -10.84 19.28
N GLY A 198 -12.38 -9.66 19.86
CA GLY A 198 -12.35 -9.45 21.31
C GLY A 198 -10.96 -9.71 21.91
N LYS A 199 -9.89 -9.53 21.12
CA LYS A 199 -8.50 -9.76 21.54
C LYS A 199 -7.81 -8.42 21.81
N ASP A 200 -6.89 -8.46 22.76
CA ASP A 200 -6.00 -7.35 23.06
C ASP A 200 -4.94 -7.18 21.97
N THR A 201 -4.57 -5.93 21.71
CA THR A 201 -3.36 -5.56 20.98
C THR A 201 -2.16 -5.80 21.88
N PRO A 202 -1.10 -6.45 21.41
CA PRO A 202 0.12 -6.62 22.21
C PRO A 202 0.66 -5.27 22.73
N ALA A 203 1.20 -5.27 23.94
CA ALA A 203 1.81 -4.08 24.54
C ALA A 203 3.03 -3.58 23.73
N GLY A 204 3.29 -2.27 23.76
CA GLY A 204 4.44 -1.67 23.07
C GLY A 204 4.24 -1.41 21.57
N LEU A 205 3.02 -1.53 21.04
CA LEU A 205 2.71 -1.25 19.64
C LEU A 205 2.07 0.14 19.43
N VAL A 206 1.56 0.74 20.49
CA VAL A 206 0.96 2.07 20.51
C VAL A 206 1.43 2.86 21.71
N VAL A 207 1.35 4.18 21.64
CA VAL A 207 1.67 5.11 22.74
C VAL A 207 0.49 6.04 22.99
N SER A 208 0.13 6.23 24.24
CA SER A 208 -0.87 7.22 24.72
C SER A 208 -0.22 8.55 25.07
N LYS A 209 -1.02 9.59 25.26
CA LYS A 209 -0.53 10.96 25.57
C LYS A 209 0.32 11.07 26.81
N ASP A 210 0.15 10.18 27.78
CA ASP A 210 0.97 10.11 29.00
C ASP A 210 2.28 9.33 28.81
N GLY A 211 2.57 8.85 27.59
CA GLY A 211 3.76 8.06 27.27
C GLY A 211 3.62 6.57 27.56
N GLY A 212 2.48 6.13 28.08
CA GLY A 212 2.19 4.73 28.36
C GLY A 212 1.81 3.94 27.12
N THR A 213 1.67 2.61 27.29
CA THR A 213 1.15 1.70 26.27
C THR A 213 -0.28 1.28 26.61
N MET A 214 -1.05 0.90 25.59
CA MET A 214 -2.41 0.38 25.74
C MET A 214 -2.55 -0.97 25.04
N THR A 215 -3.44 -1.83 25.54
CA THR A 215 -3.66 -3.17 24.99
C THR A 215 -5.11 -3.43 24.57
N GLU A 216 -6.10 -2.78 25.19
CA GLU A 216 -7.52 -2.98 24.86
C GLU A 216 -7.82 -2.39 23.48
N SER A 217 -8.02 -3.28 22.49
CA SER A 217 -8.07 -2.93 21.06
C SER A 217 -9.19 -1.97 20.69
N ALA A 218 -10.38 -2.10 21.29
CA ALA A 218 -11.51 -1.22 20.98
C ALA A 218 -11.27 0.20 21.50
N THR A 219 -10.71 0.33 22.71
CA THR A 219 -10.31 1.61 23.30
C THR A 219 -9.17 2.26 22.49
N ILE A 220 -8.16 1.49 22.08
CA ILE A 220 -7.09 2.00 21.20
C ILE A 220 -7.70 2.66 19.95
N LEU A 221 -8.61 1.97 19.25
CA LEU A 221 -9.23 2.52 18.04
C LEU A 221 -10.06 3.79 18.31
N LYS A 222 -10.75 3.86 19.43
CA LYS A 222 -11.49 5.04 19.87
C LYS A 222 -10.56 6.22 20.15
N GLU A 223 -9.51 5.98 20.92
CA GLU A 223 -8.54 7.00 21.31
C GLU A 223 -7.65 7.47 20.14
N MET A 224 -7.35 6.59 19.20
CA MET A 224 -6.66 6.98 17.94
C MET A 224 -7.52 7.95 17.11
N ARG A 225 -8.84 7.72 17.02
CA ARG A 225 -9.76 8.63 16.32
C ARG A 225 -9.83 10.01 17.01
N ALA A 226 -9.70 10.02 18.33
CA ALA A 226 -9.66 11.25 19.15
C ALA A 226 -8.27 11.92 19.14
N GLY A 227 -7.24 11.32 18.52
CA GLY A 227 -5.88 11.84 18.52
C GLY A 227 -5.14 11.71 19.86
N ASN A 228 -5.57 10.81 20.72
CA ASN A 228 -4.99 10.58 22.06
C ASN A 228 -4.00 9.40 22.08
N VAL A 229 -3.96 8.59 21.02
CA VAL A 229 -3.08 7.44 20.88
C VAL A 229 -2.46 7.46 19.49
N ALA A 230 -1.18 7.14 19.40
CA ALA A 230 -0.45 7.00 18.15
C ALA A 230 0.13 5.58 18.01
N LEU A 231 0.31 5.14 16.79
CA LEU A 231 1.11 3.96 16.47
C LEU A 231 2.59 4.24 16.76
N LEU A 232 3.36 3.19 16.96
CA LEU A 232 4.81 3.27 17.08
C LEU A 232 5.51 2.83 15.78
N PRO A 233 6.73 3.33 15.51
CA PRO A 233 7.55 2.86 14.41
C PRO A 233 8.02 1.40 14.64
N LEU A 234 8.55 0.75 13.62
CA LEU A 234 9.21 -0.56 13.73
C LEU A 234 10.23 -0.55 14.86
N GLY A 235 10.21 -1.59 15.70
CA GLY A 235 10.98 -1.68 16.94
C GLY A 235 10.23 -1.19 18.18
N GLY A 236 9.11 -0.47 18.03
CA GLY A 236 8.21 -0.13 19.15
C GLY A 236 8.71 1.01 20.01
N LEU A 237 8.41 0.94 21.32
CA LEU A 237 8.63 2.02 22.26
C LEU A 237 10.13 2.19 22.60
N GLY A 238 10.64 3.39 22.44
CA GLY A 238 11.99 3.80 22.88
C GLY A 238 13.13 3.25 22.03
N GLU A 239 14.30 3.11 22.67
CA GLU A 239 15.54 2.71 22.00
C GLU A 239 15.88 1.24 22.24
N GLU A 240 15.50 0.64 23.36
CA GLU A 240 15.90 -0.70 23.77
C GLU A 240 15.52 -1.78 22.76
N THR A 241 14.35 -1.67 22.13
CA THR A 241 13.88 -2.59 21.10
C THR A 241 14.17 -2.08 19.67
N GLY A 242 14.88 -0.96 19.54
CA GLY A 242 15.27 -0.40 18.26
C GLY A 242 14.20 0.48 17.58
N GLY A 243 13.26 1.03 18.32
CA GLY A 243 12.20 1.92 17.79
C GLY A 243 12.75 3.11 17.01
N TYR A 244 13.91 3.66 17.42
CA TYR A 244 14.59 4.73 16.69
C TYR A 244 14.98 4.35 15.25
N LYS A 245 15.23 3.05 14.98
CA LYS A 245 15.55 2.57 13.62
C LYS A 245 14.32 2.65 12.71
N GLY A 246 13.18 2.17 13.20
CA GLY A 246 11.91 2.30 12.49
C GLY A 246 11.50 3.77 12.31
N TYR A 247 11.69 4.61 13.32
CA TYR A 247 11.50 6.05 13.22
C TYR A 247 12.36 6.66 12.10
N GLY A 248 13.64 6.26 12.01
CA GLY A 248 14.52 6.67 10.92
C GLY A 248 13.99 6.27 9.54
N PHE A 249 13.52 5.03 9.37
CA PHE A 249 12.90 4.58 8.12
C PHE A 249 11.62 5.36 7.79
N THR A 250 10.74 5.57 8.77
CA THR A 250 9.52 6.37 8.58
C THR A 250 9.84 7.80 8.13
N THR A 251 10.88 8.40 8.72
CA THR A 251 11.35 9.75 8.37
C THR A 251 11.96 9.80 6.97
N ILE A 252 12.74 8.80 6.56
CA ILE A 252 13.27 8.70 5.19
C ILE A 252 12.13 8.67 4.16
N VAL A 253 11.10 7.86 4.40
CA VAL A 253 9.94 7.80 3.50
C VAL A 253 9.21 9.15 3.47
N GLU A 254 9.01 9.81 4.61
CA GLU A 254 8.40 11.14 4.68
C GLU A 254 9.18 12.17 3.84
N ILE A 255 10.51 12.22 4.01
CA ILE A 255 11.41 13.15 3.29
C ILE A 255 11.38 12.88 1.78
N LEU A 256 11.55 11.63 1.36
CA LEU A 256 11.60 11.29 -0.06
C LEU A 256 10.24 11.52 -0.74
N SER A 257 9.13 11.30 -0.04
CA SER A 257 7.79 11.51 -0.57
C SER A 257 7.39 12.99 -0.66
N SER A 258 8.03 13.87 0.12
CA SER A 258 7.65 15.30 0.20
C SER A 258 8.75 16.22 -0.32
N ALA A 259 9.95 16.17 0.23
CA ALA A 259 10.99 17.17 -0.02
C ALA A 259 11.51 17.17 -1.46
N LEU A 260 11.60 16.00 -2.12
CA LEU A 260 12.04 15.91 -3.51
C LEU A 260 11.09 16.61 -4.48
N ALA A 261 9.79 16.67 -4.17
CA ALA A 261 8.76 17.32 -4.97
C ALA A 261 8.39 18.72 -4.46
N GLY A 262 8.87 19.12 -3.26
CA GLY A 262 8.42 20.33 -2.58
C GLY A 262 6.96 20.25 -2.12
N GLY A 263 6.44 19.01 -1.95
CA GLY A 263 5.06 18.74 -1.56
C GLY A 263 4.80 18.84 -0.05
N PRO A 264 3.52 18.80 0.35
CA PRO A 264 3.10 18.78 1.76
C PRO A 264 3.63 17.58 2.53
N PHE A 265 3.69 17.70 3.87
CA PHE A 265 4.23 16.68 4.77
C PHE A 265 3.54 16.69 6.13
N MET A 266 3.70 15.60 6.89
CA MET A 266 3.20 15.45 8.26
C MET A 266 1.72 15.84 8.39
N LYS A 267 1.37 16.78 9.28
CA LYS A 267 -0.01 17.20 9.58
C LYS A 267 -0.74 17.81 8.40
N ALA A 268 -0.04 18.38 7.43
CA ALA A 268 -0.66 18.86 6.19
C ALA A 268 -1.33 17.75 5.38
N LEU A 269 -1.00 16.46 5.65
CA LEU A 269 -1.59 15.29 5.03
C LEU A 269 -2.82 14.74 5.78
N SER A 270 -3.36 15.48 6.73
CA SER A 270 -4.46 15.01 7.60
C SER A 270 -5.78 14.77 6.86
N GLY A 271 -5.97 15.39 5.69
CA GLY A 271 -7.26 15.42 4.98
C GLY A 271 -8.28 16.30 5.70
N LYS A 272 -7.82 17.28 6.48
CA LYS A 272 -8.62 18.26 7.20
C LYS A 272 -8.09 19.66 6.97
N ASP A 273 -8.99 20.64 6.83
CA ASP A 273 -8.68 22.05 6.82
C ASP A 273 -8.50 22.62 8.24
N GLU A 274 -8.20 23.91 8.36
CA GLU A 274 -8.02 24.61 9.62
C GLU A 274 -9.28 24.59 10.53
N ASN A 275 -10.45 24.40 9.92
CA ASN A 275 -11.74 24.32 10.60
C ASN A 275 -12.17 22.89 10.95
N GLY A 276 -11.34 21.89 10.57
CA GLY A 276 -11.63 20.47 10.77
C GLY A 276 -12.56 19.84 9.74
N ASN A 277 -12.91 20.56 8.64
CA ASN A 277 -13.68 20.00 7.52
C ASN A 277 -12.80 19.06 6.68
N ASN A 278 -13.45 18.19 5.90
CA ASN A 278 -12.74 17.35 4.97
C ASN A 278 -12.02 18.18 3.90
N ALA A 279 -10.75 17.87 3.67
CA ALA A 279 -9.90 18.47 2.66
C ALA A 279 -9.13 17.40 1.88
N MET A 280 -8.47 17.80 0.82
CA MET A 280 -7.61 16.89 0.05
C MET A 280 -6.39 16.47 0.86
N TYR A 281 -5.89 15.24 0.58
CA TYR A 281 -4.79 14.66 1.37
C TYR A 281 -3.41 15.11 0.92
N HIS A 282 -3.25 15.47 -0.35
CA HIS A 282 -1.97 15.92 -0.94
C HIS A 282 -0.79 14.96 -0.69
N LEU A 283 -1.04 13.65 -0.76
CA LEU A 283 0.01 12.64 -0.52
C LEU A 283 1.14 12.76 -1.54
N GLY A 284 2.35 12.40 -1.11
CA GLY A 284 3.51 12.30 -1.96
C GLY A 284 3.99 10.85 -2.10
N HIS A 285 4.58 10.54 -3.24
CA HIS A 285 5.16 9.24 -3.54
C HIS A 285 6.54 9.42 -4.14
N PHE A 286 7.44 8.46 -3.90
CA PHE A 286 8.72 8.38 -4.60
C PHE A 286 8.92 7.00 -5.20
N PHE A 287 9.70 6.96 -6.28
CA PHE A 287 10.01 5.74 -7.04
C PHE A 287 11.45 5.80 -7.52
N PHE A 288 12.14 4.66 -7.46
CA PHE A 288 13.43 4.48 -8.10
C PHE A 288 13.45 3.16 -8.85
N VAL A 289 14.05 3.16 -10.02
CA VAL A 289 14.24 1.98 -10.86
C VAL A 289 15.74 1.84 -11.15
N ILE A 290 16.30 0.65 -10.92
CA ILE A 290 17.71 0.35 -11.16
C ILE A 290 17.79 -0.83 -12.12
N ASN A 291 18.49 -0.68 -13.21
CA ASN A 291 18.68 -1.73 -14.21
C ASN A 291 19.98 -2.51 -13.97
N PRO A 292 19.91 -3.77 -13.53
CA PRO A 292 21.11 -4.59 -13.30
C PRO A 292 21.98 -4.82 -14.53
N ALA A 293 21.43 -4.63 -15.74
CA ALA A 293 22.21 -4.74 -16.98
C ALA A 293 23.39 -3.76 -17.06
N PHE A 294 23.30 -2.63 -16.36
CA PHE A 294 24.37 -1.62 -16.27
C PHE A 294 25.40 -1.89 -15.16
N PHE A 295 25.25 -3.03 -14.46
CA PHE A 295 26.18 -3.54 -13.43
C PHE A 295 26.79 -4.87 -13.91
N MET A 296 26.62 -5.95 -13.13
CA MET A 296 27.16 -7.28 -13.49
C MET A 296 26.21 -8.11 -14.38
N GLY A 297 25.15 -7.51 -14.88
CA GLY A 297 24.17 -8.13 -15.75
C GLY A 297 22.98 -8.74 -15.01
N VAL A 298 21.85 -8.87 -15.72
CA VAL A 298 20.55 -9.30 -15.17
C VAL A 298 20.62 -10.74 -14.67
N ASP A 299 21.22 -11.67 -15.43
CA ASP A 299 21.26 -13.09 -15.06
C ASP A 299 22.12 -13.33 -13.81
N THR A 300 23.27 -12.68 -13.71
CA THR A 300 24.14 -12.74 -12.53
C THR A 300 23.39 -12.19 -11.30
N PHE A 301 22.68 -11.08 -11.46
CA PHE A 301 21.88 -10.48 -10.40
C PHE A 301 20.79 -11.43 -9.92
N LYS A 302 19.93 -11.92 -10.84
CA LYS A 302 18.83 -12.85 -10.54
C LYS A 302 19.32 -14.09 -9.80
N LYS A 303 20.37 -14.71 -10.31
CA LYS A 303 20.96 -15.90 -9.70
C LYS A 303 21.44 -15.62 -8.27
N THR A 304 22.15 -14.52 -8.07
CA THR A 304 22.70 -14.16 -6.75
C THR A 304 21.56 -13.87 -5.74
N VAL A 305 20.52 -13.14 -6.15
CA VAL A 305 19.35 -12.89 -5.28
C VAL A 305 18.65 -14.20 -4.91
N GLY A 306 18.44 -15.10 -5.88
CA GLY A 306 17.86 -16.42 -5.61
C GLY A 306 18.74 -17.27 -4.68
N ASP A 307 20.07 -17.28 -4.87
CA ASP A 307 21.01 -17.98 -3.99
C ASP A 307 20.94 -17.46 -2.54
N ILE A 308 20.83 -16.12 -2.36
CA ILE A 308 20.64 -15.51 -1.03
C ILE A 308 19.32 -15.98 -0.42
N CYS A 309 18.21 -15.93 -1.16
CA CYS A 309 16.90 -16.35 -0.67
C CYS A 309 16.89 -17.83 -0.29
N ARG A 310 17.44 -18.69 -1.14
CA ARG A 310 17.59 -20.13 -0.85
C ARG A 310 18.47 -20.39 0.37
N GLY A 311 19.58 -19.66 0.49
CA GLY A 311 20.47 -19.76 1.67
C GLY A 311 19.75 -19.42 2.96
N LEU A 312 18.94 -18.36 2.99
CA LEU A 312 18.12 -17.97 4.13
C LEU A 312 17.08 -19.05 4.48
N ARG A 313 16.33 -19.54 3.49
CA ARG A 313 15.29 -20.56 3.69
C ARG A 313 15.87 -21.91 4.17
N ASN A 314 17.09 -22.25 3.77
CA ASN A 314 17.78 -23.47 4.14
C ASN A 314 18.56 -23.38 5.46
N SER A 315 18.59 -22.21 6.10
CA SER A 315 19.26 -22.04 7.40
C SER A 315 18.55 -22.81 8.51
N THR A 316 19.22 -23.00 9.63
CA THR A 316 18.67 -23.73 10.79
C THR A 316 17.41 -23.03 11.31
N LYS A 317 16.31 -23.75 11.33
CA LYS A 317 15.02 -23.25 11.84
C LYS A 317 15.02 -23.19 13.37
N ALA A 318 14.31 -22.22 13.94
CA ALA A 318 14.02 -22.20 15.36
C ALA A 318 13.16 -23.41 15.75
N PRO A 319 13.28 -23.93 16.99
CA PRO A 319 12.46 -25.03 17.46
C PRO A 319 10.96 -24.76 17.27
N GLY A 320 10.23 -25.75 16.74
CA GLY A 320 8.80 -25.65 16.49
C GLY A 320 8.42 -24.91 15.18
N GLN A 321 9.38 -24.41 14.41
CA GLN A 321 9.11 -23.79 13.12
C GLN A 321 9.27 -24.80 11.97
N GLU A 322 8.26 -24.87 11.11
CA GLU A 322 8.26 -25.79 9.95
C GLU A 322 9.08 -25.25 8.78
N ARG A 323 9.07 -23.91 8.59
CA ARG A 323 9.64 -23.26 7.41
C ARG A 323 10.13 -21.85 7.73
N ILE A 324 11.18 -21.42 7.03
CA ILE A 324 11.63 -20.03 6.93
C ILE A 324 11.11 -19.48 5.59
N TYR A 325 10.53 -18.29 5.60
CA TYR A 325 10.04 -17.61 4.41
C TYR A 325 10.93 -16.44 4.06
N THR A 326 11.03 -16.15 2.78
CA THR A 326 11.59 -14.87 2.27
C THR A 326 10.47 -13.93 1.85
N ALA A 327 10.76 -12.65 1.78
CA ALA A 327 9.76 -11.64 1.39
C ALA A 327 9.24 -11.90 -0.04
N GLY A 328 7.92 -11.82 -0.23
CA GLY A 328 7.22 -12.14 -1.48
C GLY A 328 6.74 -13.60 -1.59
N GLU A 329 7.29 -14.52 -0.79
CA GLU A 329 6.95 -15.94 -0.88
C GLU A 329 5.53 -16.26 -0.41
N LYS A 330 5.08 -15.65 0.69
CA LYS A 330 3.72 -15.84 1.21
C LYS A 330 2.67 -15.25 0.27
N GLU A 331 2.98 -14.12 -0.34
CA GLU A 331 2.17 -13.46 -1.35
C GLU A 331 2.05 -14.32 -2.61
N TYR A 332 3.14 -14.95 -3.05
CA TYR A 332 3.14 -15.91 -4.15
C TYR A 332 2.30 -17.18 -3.83
N MET A 333 2.44 -17.72 -2.62
CA MET A 333 1.62 -18.86 -2.17
C MET A 333 0.13 -18.49 -2.12
N ALA A 334 -0.22 -17.29 -1.68
CA ALA A 334 -1.59 -16.81 -1.70
C ALA A 334 -2.13 -16.69 -3.13
N TRP A 335 -1.32 -16.18 -4.07
CA TRP A 335 -1.67 -16.13 -5.47
C TRP A 335 -1.90 -17.53 -6.06
N LEU A 336 -1.02 -18.50 -5.80
CA LEU A 336 -1.20 -19.89 -6.25
C LEU A 336 -2.51 -20.52 -5.75
N ASP A 337 -2.88 -20.22 -4.48
CA ASP A 337 -4.13 -20.71 -3.91
C ASP A 337 -5.37 -20.05 -4.54
N ARG A 338 -5.28 -18.76 -4.90
CA ARG A 338 -6.44 -17.95 -5.33
C ARG A 338 -6.64 -17.85 -6.84
N LYS A 339 -5.60 -18.08 -7.63
CA LYS A 339 -5.62 -17.84 -9.09
C LYS A 339 -6.80 -18.51 -9.81
N ASP A 340 -7.17 -19.72 -9.37
CA ASP A 340 -8.24 -20.51 -9.98
C ASP A 340 -9.56 -20.43 -9.19
N LYS A 341 -9.56 -19.81 -7.99
CA LYS A 341 -10.75 -19.70 -7.12
C LYS A 341 -11.49 -18.39 -7.27
N GLY A 342 -10.77 -17.30 -7.46
CA GLY A 342 -11.33 -15.95 -7.50
C GLY A 342 -10.98 -15.09 -6.29
N VAL A 343 -11.74 -13.99 -6.12
CA VAL A 343 -11.62 -13.02 -5.04
C VAL A 343 -12.37 -13.53 -3.80
N PRO A 344 -11.74 -13.63 -2.63
CA PRO A 344 -12.44 -13.97 -1.39
C PRO A 344 -13.24 -12.75 -0.88
N VAL A 345 -14.56 -12.82 -0.93
CA VAL A 345 -15.44 -11.69 -0.62
C VAL A 345 -16.10 -11.90 0.75
N GLY A 346 -15.64 -11.16 1.78
CA GLY A 346 -16.22 -11.16 3.12
C GLY A 346 -17.61 -10.48 3.17
N GLU A 347 -18.38 -10.75 4.22
CA GLU A 347 -19.78 -10.31 4.34
C GLU A 347 -19.96 -8.79 4.19
N SER A 348 -19.05 -7.97 4.71
CA SER A 348 -19.11 -6.51 4.56
C SER A 348 -18.98 -6.07 3.10
N ILE A 349 -18.05 -6.70 2.36
CA ILE A 349 -17.83 -6.39 0.94
C ILE A 349 -19.01 -6.87 0.09
N GLN A 350 -19.59 -8.04 0.42
CA GLN A 350 -20.81 -8.52 -0.25
C GLN A 350 -21.94 -7.49 -0.15
N LYS A 351 -22.18 -6.95 1.05
CA LYS A 351 -23.17 -5.91 1.27
C LYS A 351 -22.86 -4.63 0.49
N GLU A 352 -21.61 -4.20 0.48
CA GLU A 352 -21.15 -3.02 -0.28
C GLU A 352 -21.33 -3.23 -1.79
N PHE A 353 -21.01 -4.40 -2.32
CA PHE A 353 -21.18 -4.70 -3.75
C PHE A 353 -22.64 -4.71 -4.17
N ILE A 354 -23.55 -5.33 -3.39
CA ILE A 354 -24.98 -5.31 -3.65
C ILE A 354 -25.50 -3.87 -3.60
N GLN A 355 -25.13 -3.10 -2.58
CA GLN A 355 -25.54 -1.71 -2.43
C GLN A 355 -25.11 -0.88 -3.64
N LEU A 356 -23.83 -0.94 -4.04
CA LEU A 356 -23.28 -0.20 -5.18
C LEU A 356 -23.95 -0.60 -6.49
N ARG A 357 -24.14 -1.90 -6.73
CA ARG A 357 -24.85 -2.41 -7.90
C ARG A 357 -26.25 -1.80 -8.01
N ASP A 358 -27.02 -1.86 -6.93
CA ASP A 358 -28.43 -1.42 -6.91
C ASP A 358 -28.53 0.10 -7.01
N GLU A 359 -27.71 0.86 -6.28
CA GLU A 359 -27.67 2.33 -6.35
C GLU A 359 -27.27 2.85 -7.73
N LEU A 360 -26.39 2.15 -8.46
CA LEU A 360 -25.88 2.58 -9.77
C LEU A 360 -26.62 1.95 -10.96
N GLY A 361 -27.62 1.09 -10.69
CA GLY A 361 -28.41 0.42 -11.72
C GLY A 361 -27.62 -0.61 -12.55
N LEU A 362 -26.56 -1.19 -12.01
CA LEU A 362 -25.68 -2.17 -12.66
C LEU A 362 -26.25 -3.60 -12.56
N THR A 363 -27.51 -3.79 -12.92
CA THR A 363 -28.30 -5.01 -12.72
C THR A 363 -27.80 -6.24 -13.49
N GLN A 364 -26.90 -6.07 -14.44
CA GLN A 364 -26.21 -7.15 -15.17
C GLN A 364 -25.30 -7.99 -14.27
N TYR A 365 -24.82 -7.44 -13.15
CA TYR A 365 -23.94 -8.17 -12.22
C TYR A 365 -24.75 -8.98 -11.21
N LYS A 366 -24.56 -10.31 -11.28
CA LYS A 366 -25.17 -11.26 -10.33
C LYS A 366 -24.06 -11.96 -9.58
N PHE A 367 -24.04 -11.78 -8.28
CA PHE A 367 -23.00 -12.35 -7.44
C PHE A 367 -23.41 -13.74 -6.92
N PRO A 368 -22.48 -14.72 -6.88
CA PRO A 368 -22.80 -16.10 -6.47
C PRO A 368 -23.19 -16.22 -4.98
N PHE A 369 -22.98 -15.20 -4.17
CA PHE A 369 -23.37 -15.13 -2.75
C PHE A 369 -24.80 -14.57 -2.54
N GLU A 370 -25.47 -14.13 -3.59
CA GLU A 370 -26.90 -13.77 -3.54
C GLU A 370 -27.74 -15.06 -3.64
N LYS A 371 -28.66 -15.21 -2.73
CA LYS A 371 -29.59 -16.33 -2.74
C LYS A 371 -30.89 -15.96 -3.44
#